data_f61b97552a868348c28d516f30a98452
#
_entry.id   f61b97552a868348c28d516f30a98452
#
_cell.length_a   1.000
_cell.length_b   1.000
_cell.length_c   1.000
_cell.angle_alpha   90.00
_cell.angle_beta   90.00
_cell.angle_gamma   90.00
#
_symmetry.space_group_name_H-M   'P 1'
#
loop_
_entity.id
_entity.type
_entity.pdbx_description
1 polymer ?
#
loop_
_entity_poly.entity_id
_entity_poly.type
_entity_poly.pdbx_seq_one_letter_code
_entity_poly.pdbx_strand_id
1 'polypeptide(L)'
;MLKDGTVLRDEGGAVLDASSSVVLVLAEGRTIVVDTGMPRDADALLKALAAKGLRPADVDTVLNTHNHLDHTGCNHVFGRAEVLLHPLEGAPRRGAGRVRHLTGEEVLAPGAAVIETPGHTRGHVSLVVEARGGPWVVAGDAVPVRDNMRLWVPPGINYDPYVALHSMERIAGRARMVVPGHGAPFPVEGTRIGTEANLVTRGWP
;
A
#
# COMPACT_ATOMS: atom_id res chain seq x y z
N MET A 1 -11.49 1.86 -5.00
CA MET A 1 -10.33 1.59 -5.87
C MET A 1 -10.34 2.53 -7.05
N LEU A 2 -9.21 3.08 -7.45
CA LEU A 2 -9.01 3.71 -8.76
C LEU A 2 -8.44 2.70 -9.76
N LYS A 3 -7.57 1.82 -9.29
CA LYS A 3 -6.93 0.78 -10.09
C LYS A 3 -6.56 -0.40 -9.19
N ASP A 4 -6.82 -1.62 -9.65
CA ASP A 4 -6.26 -2.81 -9.02
C ASP A 4 -4.78 -2.96 -9.42
N GLY A 5 -3.95 -3.39 -8.49
CA GLY A 5 -2.56 -3.68 -8.75
C GLY A 5 -2.37 -4.96 -9.56
N THR A 6 -1.24 -5.07 -10.22
CA THR A 6 -0.88 -6.26 -10.99
C THR A 6 0.56 -6.65 -10.71
N VAL A 7 0.85 -7.96 -10.69
CA VAL A 7 2.21 -8.50 -10.68
C VAL A 7 2.27 -9.71 -11.61
N LEU A 8 3.24 -9.69 -12.51
CA LEU A 8 3.56 -10.82 -13.39
C LEU A 8 4.88 -11.42 -12.96
N ARG A 9 4.91 -12.74 -12.83
CA ARG A 9 6.12 -13.49 -12.45
C ARG A 9 6.42 -14.54 -13.52
N ASP A 10 7.70 -14.88 -13.65
CA ASP A 10 8.11 -16.04 -14.42
C ASP A 10 7.88 -17.36 -13.64
N GLU A 11 8.21 -18.48 -14.27
CA GLU A 11 8.09 -19.82 -13.66
C GLU A 11 8.97 -20.01 -12.42
N GLY A 12 10.07 -19.25 -12.30
CA GLY A 12 10.96 -19.22 -11.14
C GLY A 12 10.49 -18.28 -10.01
N GLY A 13 9.39 -17.53 -10.24
CA GLY A 13 8.83 -16.57 -9.27
C GLY A 13 9.46 -15.18 -9.32
N ALA A 14 10.39 -14.91 -10.24
CA ALA A 14 10.96 -13.57 -10.42
C ALA A 14 9.91 -12.60 -10.98
N VAL A 15 9.89 -11.38 -10.47
CA VAL A 15 8.96 -10.35 -10.94
C VAL A 15 9.40 -9.84 -12.31
N LEU A 16 8.57 -10.06 -13.32
CA LEU A 16 8.76 -9.56 -14.69
C LEU A 16 8.15 -8.18 -14.90
N ASP A 17 7.00 -7.94 -14.25
CA ASP A 17 6.29 -6.67 -14.32
C ASP A 17 5.44 -6.48 -13.06
N ALA A 18 5.31 -5.24 -12.61
CA ALA A 18 4.46 -4.89 -11.48
C ALA A 18 3.87 -3.49 -11.65
N SER A 19 2.71 -3.29 -11.04
CA SER A 19 2.11 -1.98 -10.86
C SER A 19 1.18 -2.02 -9.66
N SER A 20 1.29 -1.03 -8.77
CA SER A 20 0.56 -1.05 -7.51
C SER A 20 -0.95 -0.89 -7.67
N SER A 21 -1.68 -1.31 -6.66
CA SER A 21 -3.04 -0.86 -6.38
C SER A 21 -3.02 0.64 -6.12
N VAL A 22 -4.02 1.36 -6.67
CA VAL A 22 -4.20 2.80 -6.41
C VAL A 22 -5.56 3.01 -5.76
N VAL A 23 -5.55 3.59 -4.56
CA VAL A 23 -6.75 3.73 -3.73
C VAL A 23 -7.11 5.19 -3.53
N LEU A 24 -8.36 5.54 -3.81
CA LEU A 24 -8.94 6.83 -3.44
C LEU A 24 -9.69 6.68 -2.12
N VAL A 25 -9.35 7.52 -1.15
CA VAL A 25 -10.04 7.64 0.13
C VAL A 25 -10.64 9.03 0.22
N LEU A 26 -11.96 9.08 0.39
CA LEU A 26 -12.70 10.31 0.66
C LEU A 26 -13.02 10.32 2.15
N ALA A 27 -12.19 10.99 2.91
CA ALA A 27 -12.38 11.21 4.34
C ALA A 27 -12.90 12.63 4.58
N GLU A 28 -13.45 12.89 5.75
CA GLU A 28 -13.97 14.23 6.08
C GLU A 28 -12.87 15.28 5.92
N GLY A 29 -13.11 16.23 5.01
CA GLY A 29 -12.21 17.34 4.72
C GLY A 29 -10.93 16.97 3.96
N ARG A 30 -10.76 15.72 3.51
CA ARG A 30 -9.58 15.29 2.73
C ARG A 30 -9.87 14.28 1.63
N THR A 31 -9.26 14.53 0.48
CA THR A 31 -9.20 13.59 -0.64
C THR A 31 -7.78 13.01 -0.70
N ILE A 32 -7.64 11.73 -0.36
CA ILE A 32 -6.35 11.05 -0.26
C ILE A 32 -6.24 10.01 -1.38
N VAL A 33 -5.12 9.99 -2.08
CA VAL A 33 -4.74 8.88 -2.98
C VAL A 33 -3.60 8.11 -2.32
N VAL A 34 -3.74 6.79 -2.20
CA VAL A 34 -2.70 5.90 -1.70
C VAL A 34 -2.06 5.19 -2.87
N ASP A 35 -0.77 5.39 -3.03
CA ASP A 35 0.07 4.99 -4.16
C ASP A 35 -0.44 5.51 -5.51
N THR A 36 0.39 5.42 -6.54
CA THR A 36 0.08 6.05 -7.82
C THR A 36 0.39 5.20 -9.05
N GLY A 37 0.77 3.93 -8.86
CA GLY A 37 1.07 3.03 -9.97
C GLY A 37 2.39 3.33 -10.67
N MET A 38 2.60 2.65 -11.80
CA MET A 38 3.73 2.86 -12.71
C MET A 38 3.50 4.11 -13.57
N PRO A 39 4.56 4.73 -14.13
CA PRO A 39 4.43 5.88 -15.02
C PRO A 39 3.47 5.67 -16.20
N ARG A 40 3.35 4.46 -16.70
CA ARG A 40 2.45 4.09 -17.80
C ARG A 40 0.97 4.10 -17.41
N ASP A 41 0.66 4.14 -16.12
CA ASP A 41 -0.72 4.12 -15.62
C ASP A 41 -1.39 5.50 -15.59
N ALA A 42 -0.67 6.56 -15.94
CA ALA A 42 -1.13 7.96 -15.81
C ALA A 42 -2.50 8.18 -16.48
N ASP A 43 -2.66 7.76 -17.74
CA ASP A 43 -3.92 7.95 -18.48
C ASP A 43 -5.08 7.16 -17.85
N ALA A 44 -4.83 5.93 -17.39
CA ALA A 44 -5.84 5.11 -16.73
C ALA A 44 -6.26 5.74 -15.40
N LEU A 45 -5.31 6.26 -14.64
CA LEU A 45 -5.54 6.94 -13.37
C LEU A 45 -6.36 8.23 -13.56
N LEU A 46 -6.04 9.04 -14.57
CA LEU A 46 -6.81 10.24 -14.91
C LEU A 46 -8.26 9.91 -15.28
N LYS A 47 -8.47 8.86 -16.09
CA LYS A 47 -9.81 8.39 -16.45
C LYS A 47 -10.58 7.87 -15.24
N ALA A 48 -9.92 7.13 -14.34
CA ALA A 48 -10.54 6.60 -13.13
C ALA A 48 -10.96 7.71 -12.15
N LEU A 49 -10.14 8.77 -12.00
CA LEU A 49 -10.50 9.96 -11.22
C LEU A 49 -11.69 10.70 -11.83
N ALA A 50 -11.66 10.96 -13.15
CA ALA A 50 -12.76 11.63 -13.85
C ALA A 50 -14.07 10.86 -13.72
N ALA A 51 -14.05 9.53 -13.74
CA ALA A 51 -15.22 8.68 -13.52
C ALA A 51 -15.80 8.81 -12.09
N LYS A 52 -15.02 9.35 -11.13
CA LYS A 52 -15.46 9.72 -9.77
C LYS A 52 -15.85 11.19 -9.65
N GLY A 53 -15.84 11.94 -10.76
CA GLY A 53 -16.11 13.37 -10.77
C GLY A 53 -14.97 14.22 -10.21
N LEU A 54 -13.76 13.68 -10.13
CA LEU A 54 -12.59 14.33 -9.57
C LEU A 54 -11.53 14.63 -10.64
N ARG A 55 -10.76 15.68 -10.41
CA ARG A 55 -9.56 16.02 -11.14
C ARG A 55 -8.33 15.78 -10.26
N PRO A 56 -7.14 15.63 -10.79
CA PRO A 56 -5.92 15.55 -9.97
C PRO A 56 -5.75 16.72 -8.99
N ALA A 57 -6.24 17.90 -9.37
CA ALA A 57 -6.17 19.11 -8.53
C ALA A 57 -7.11 19.08 -7.31
N ASP A 58 -8.06 18.16 -7.28
CA ASP A 58 -9.01 17.95 -6.18
C ASP A 58 -8.47 16.95 -5.14
N VAL A 59 -7.28 16.38 -5.37
CA VAL A 59 -6.57 15.51 -4.44
C VAL A 59 -5.67 16.37 -3.55
N ASP A 60 -5.90 16.28 -2.23
CA ASP A 60 -5.14 17.04 -1.23
C ASP A 60 -3.83 16.34 -0.86
N THR A 61 -3.87 15.02 -0.83
CA THR A 61 -2.78 14.19 -0.29
C THR A 61 -2.55 12.97 -1.15
N VAL A 62 -1.29 12.71 -1.46
CA VAL A 62 -0.80 11.40 -1.96
C VAL A 62 -0.01 10.76 -0.83
N LEU A 63 -0.46 9.61 -0.33
CA LEU A 63 0.30 8.79 0.59
C LEU A 63 1.02 7.71 -0.22
N ASN A 64 2.34 7.71 -0.25
CA ASN A 64 3.10 6.59 -0.77
C ASN A 64 3.40 5.61 0.36
N THR A 65 3.00 4.34 0.18
CA THR A 65 3.27 3.29 1.17
C THR A 65 4.78 3.07 1.33
N HIS A 66 5.51 3.17 0.23
CA HIS A 66 6.97 3.12 0.16
C HIS A 66 7.46 3.71 -1.18
N ASN A 67 8.78 3.72 -1.44
CA ASN A 67 9.38 4.46 -2.56
C ASN A 67 9.78 3.58 -3.77
N HIS A 68 9.10 2.46 -4.03
CA HIS A 68 9.31 1.74 -5.28
C HIS A 68 8.60 2.44 -6.44
N LEU A 69 9.15 2.27 -7.65
CA LEU A 69 8.67 2.99 -8.84
C LEU A 69 7.22 2.68 -9.20
N ASP A 70 6.81 1.46 -9.00
CA ASP A 70 5.46 0.97 -9.28
C ASP A 70 4.41 1.45 -8.27
N HIS A 71 4.84 2.10 -7.18
CA HIS A 71 3.99 2.78 -6.20
C HIS A 71 4.02 4.30 -6.33
N THR A 72 5.08 4.87 -6.90
CA THR A 72 5.30 6.32 -6.94
C THR A 72 5.32 6.90 -8.36
N GLY A 73 5.13 6.07 -9.38
CA GLY A 73 5.38 6.40 -10.78
C GLY A 73 4.55 7.56 -11.33
N CYS A 74 3.32 7.73 -10.85
CA CYS A 74 2.43 8.81 -11.26
C CYS A 74 2.27 9.92 -10.23
N ASN A 75 3.16 10.07 -9.24
CA ASN A 75 3.10 11.20 -8.30
C ASN A 75 3.01 12.56 -9.00
N HIS A 76 3.69 12.71 -10.14
CA HIS A 76 3.70 13.94 -10.95
C HIS A 76 2.32 14.35 -11.46
N VAL A 77 1.34 13.45 -11.53
CA VAL A 77 -0.04 13.73 -11.94
C VAL A 77 -0.73 14.60 -10.88
N PHE A 78 -0.33 14.50 -9.61
CA PHE A 78 -0.92 15.16 -8.45
C PHE A 78 -0.11 16.39 -8.01
N GLY A 79 0.22 17.28 -8.94
CA GLY A 79 1.15 18.39 -8.68
C GLY A 79 0.71 19.41 -7.60
N ARG A 80 -0.56 19.39 -7.16
CA ARG A 80 -1.07 20.21 -6.05
C ARG A 80 -1.11 19.48 -4.72
N ALA A 81 -1.10 18.15 -4.74
CA ALA A 81 -1.18 17.36 -3.53
C ALA A 81 0.10 17.46 -2.70
N GLU A 82 -0.04 17.34 -1.38
CA GLU A 82 1.08 17.04 -0.51
C GLU A 82 1.39 15.54 -0.60
N VAL A 83 2.63 15.19 -0.94
CA VAL A 83 3.10 13.81 -0.97
C VAL A 83 3.66 13.44 0.39
N LEU A 84 3.05 12.43 1.02
CA LEU A 84 3.47 11.88 2.30
C LEU A 84 4.31 10.62 2.06
N LEU A 85 5.45 10.55 2.72
CA LEU A 85 6.38 9.43 2.63
C LEU A 85 7.13 9.29 3.97
N HIS A 86 7.39 8.06 4.38
CA HIS A 86 8.21 7.82 5.57
C HIS A 86 9.67 8.28 5.33
N PRO A 87 10.35 8.93 6.30
CA PRO A 87 11.70 9.47 6.10
C PRO A 87 12.75 8.40 5.71
N LEU A 88 12.59 7.16 6.16
CA LEU A 88 13.48 6.05 5.78
C LEU A 88 13.35 5.61 4.30
N GLU A 89 12.36 6.12 3.58
CA GLU A 89 12.20 5.91 2.14
C GLU A 89 12.97 6.95 1.30
N GLY A 90 13.54 7.98 1.95
CA GLY A 90 14.25 9.06 1.28
C GLY A 90 13.34 9.98 0.48
N ALA A 91 13.88 10.58 -0.59
CA ALA A 91 13.11 11.46 -1.47
C ALA A 91 12.32 10.64 -2.50
N PRO A 92 11.09 11.06 -2.86
CA PRO A 92 10.31 10.41 -3.93
C PRO A 92 11.12 10.39 -5.24
N ARG A 93 11.06 9.26 -5.96
CA ARG A 93 11.80 9.08 -7.22
C ARG A 93 11.36 10.03 -8.32
N ARG A 94 10.08 10.41 -8.34
CA ARG A 94 9.53 11.40 -9.27
C ARG A 94 8.80 12.45 -8.46
N GLY A 95 9.33 13.68 -8.52
CA GLY A 95 8.80 14.81 -7.78
C GLY A 95 7.35 15.08 -8.13
N ALA A 96 6.51 15.07 -7.15
CA ALA A 96 5.22 15.70 -7.16
C ALA A 96 5.28 16.79 -6.12
N GLY A 97 4.75 17.94 -6.41
CA GLY A 97 4.48 19.04 -5.48
C GLY A 97 5.33 19.11 -4.21
N ARG A 98 4.67 19.37 -3.09
CA ARG A 98 5.30 19.46 -1.78
C ARG A 98 5.41 18.07 -1.13
N VAL A 99 6.61 17.67 -0.73
CA VAL A 99 6.85 16.44 0.02
C VAL A 99 6.90 16.75 1.52
N ARG A 100 6.15 15.99 2.31
CA ARG A 100 6.24 15.98 3.76
C ARG A 100 6.59 14.56 4.24
N HIS A 101 7.58 14.47 5.07
CA HIS A 101 7.88 13.21 5.73
C HIS A 101 6.91 12.97 6.89
N LEU A 102 6.46 11.71 7.00
CA LEU A 102 5.68 11.25 8.14
C LEU A 102 6.55 11.29 9.42
N THR A 103 5.91 11.56 10.55
CA THR A 103 6.59 11.59 11.86
C THR A 103 6.34 10.31 12.67
N GLY A 104 5.96 9.23 12.00
CA GLY A 104 5.50 7.97 12.59
C GLY A 104 4.05 7.68 12.23
N GLU A 105 3.35 6.99 13.11
CA GLU A 105 1.91 6.75 12.97
C GLU A 105 1.15 8.06 13.20
N GLU A 106 0.30 8.44 12.26
CA GLU A 106 -0.46 9.70 12.37
C GLU A 106 -1.86 9.60 11.75
N VAL A 107 -2.79 10.39 12.27
CA VAL A 107 -4.14 10.53 11.73
C VAL A 107 -4.11 11.58 10.61
N LEU A 108 -4.45 11.17 9.40
CA LEU A 108 -4.51 12.07 8.23
C LEU A 108 -5.85 12.80 8.14
N ALA A 109 -6.93 12.12 8.53
CA ALA A 109 -8.28 12.66 8.61
C ALA A 109 -9.12 11.78 9.56
N PRO A 110 -10.30 12.24 10.02
CA PRO A 110 -11.21 11.39 10.78
C PRO A 110 -11.47 10.06 10.05
N GLY A 111 -11.18 8.95 10.72
CA GLY A 111 -11.31 7.61 10.15
C GLY A 111 -10.23 7.19 9.15
N ALA A 112 -9.13 7.94 9.00
CA ALA A 112 -8.00 7.58 8.14
C ALA A 112 -6.67 7.81 8.87
N ALA A 113 -5.97 6.72 9.23
CA ALA A 113 -4.73 6.76 10.01
C ALA A 113 -3.62 5.92 9.37
N VAL A 114 -2.41 6.47 9.34
CA VAL A 114 -1.20 5.77 8.93
C VAL A 114 -0.70 4.89 10.05
N ILE A 115 -0.30 3.67 9.71
CA ILE A 115 0.44 2.77 10.60
C ILE A 115 1.75 2.36 9.94
N GLU A 116 2.80 2.23 10.75
CA GLU A 116 4.08 1.70 10.27
C GLU A 116 3.98 0.20 10.06
N THR A 117 4.40 -0.27 8.89
CA THR A 117 4.38 -1.69 8.51
C THR A 117 5.68 -2.07 7.81
N PRO A 118 6.83 -1.89 8.49
CA PRO A 118 8.14 -2.18 7.93
C PRO A 118 8.31 -3.66 7.61
N GLY A 119 9.31 -3.98 6.77
CA GLY A 119 9.67 -5.34 6.40
C GLY A 119 9.97 -5.49 4.92
N HIS A 120 9.03 -5.11 4.04
CA HIS A 120 9.30 -5.00 2.60
C HIS A 120 10.36 -3.91 2.34
N THR A 121 10.12 -2.71 2.87
CA THR A 121 11.11 -1.65 3.03
C THR A 121 11.16 -1.18 4.48
N ARG A 122 12.20 -0.43 4.86
CA ARG A 122 12.39 0.03 6.25
C ARG A 122 11.37 1.07 6.67
N GLY A 123 10.94 1.90 5.72
CA GLY A 123 9.98 2.99 5.96
C GLY A 123 8.58 2.66 5.45
N HIS A 124 8.27 1.40 5.16
CA HIS A 124 6.96 1.02 4.67
C HIS A 124 5.85 1.39 5.65
N VAL A 125 4.76 1.96 5.11
CA VAL A 125 3.56 2.31 5.87
C VAL A 125 2.30 1.77 5.18
N SER A 126 1.24 1.59 5.96
CA SER A 126 -0.09 1.26 5.47
C SER A 126 -1.10 2.30 5.94
N LEU A 127 -2.24 2.41 5.26
CA LEU A 127 -3.34 3.28 5.67
C LEU A 127 -4.51 2.44 6.18
N VAL A 128 -4.91 2.67 7.42
CA VAL A 128 -6.16 2.15 8.01
C VAL A 128 -7.27 3.14 7.70
N VAL A 129 -8.38 2.65 7.15
CA VAL A 129 -9.55 3.46 6.82
C VAL A 129 -10.78 2.84 7.48
N GLU A 130 -11.44 3.60 8.34
CA GLU A 130 -12.72 3.22 8.91
C GLU A 130 -13.80 3.31 7.82
N ALA A 131 -14.43 2.19 7.52
CA ALA A 131 -15.44 2.10 6.48
C ALA A 131 -16.71 1.41 6.99
N ARG A 132 -17.81 1.62 6.28
CA ARG A 132 -19.05 0.90 6.58
C ARG A 132 -18.82 -0.61 6.48
N GLY A 133 -19.05 -1.34 7.57
CA GLY A 133 -18.82 -2.79 7.64
C GLY A 133 -17.46 -3.20 8.22
N GLY A 134 -16.68 -2.24 8.71
CA GLY A 134 -15.42 -2.44 9.43
C GLY A 134 -14.20 -1.88 8.72
N PRO A 135 -13.03 -1.88 9.39
CA PRO A 135 -11.83 -1.22 8.89
C PRO A 135 -11.26 -1.88 7.63
N TRP A 136 -10.83 -1.05 6.71
CA TRP A 136 -10.02 -1.45 5.56
C TRP A 136 -8.57 -1.05 5.80
N VAL A 137 -7.62 -1.91 5.43
CA VAL A 137 -6.20 -1.55 5.43
C VAL A 137 -5.67 -1.59 4.01
N VAL A 138 -5.21 -0.42 3.53
CA VAL A 138 -4.43 -0.33 2.30
C VAL A 138 -3.00 -0.69 2.67
N ALA A 139 -2.65 -1.95 2.40
CA ALA A 139 -1.47 -2.58 2.96
C ALA A 139 -0.20 -2.33 2.16
N GLY A 140 -0.31 -1.88 0.89
CA GLY A 140 0.86 -1.84 0.02
C GLY A 140 1.60 -3.17 0.01
N ASP A 141 2.91 -3.13 -0.08
CA ASP A 141 3.76 -4.32 -0.15
C ASP A 141 4.16 -4.91 1.21
N ALA A 142 3.55 -4.43 2.32
CA ALA A 142 3.50 -5.24 3.53
C ALA A 142 2.68 -6.52 3.30
N VAL A 143 1.70 -6.46 2.36
CA VAL A 143 0.96 -7.60 1.82
C VAL A 143 0.91 -7.46 0.30
N PRO A 144 1.94 -7.88 -0.45
CA PRO A 144 1.99 -7.70 -1.90
C PRO A 144 0.82 -8.33 -2.63
N VAL A 145 0.46 -9.57 -2.28
CA VAL A 145 -0.68 -10.28 -2.85
C VAL A 145 -1.45 -11.03 -1.77
N ARG A 146 -2.71 -11.40 -2.05
CA ARG A 146 -3.57 -12.14 -1.12
C ARG A 146 -2.89 -13.38 -0.54
N ASP A 147 -2.11 -14.09 -1.35
CA ASP A 147 -1.45 -15.33 -0.94
C ASP A 147 -0.40 -15.14 0.15
N ASN A 148 0.24 -13.96 0.25
CA ASN A 148 1.12 -13.68 1.38
C ASN A 148 0.37 -13.85 2.70
N MET A 149 -0.83 -13.27 2.81
CA MET A 149 -1.63 -13.37 4.03
C MET A 149 -2.29 -14.75 4.18
N ARG A 150 -2.81 -15.33 3.10
CA ARG A 150 -3.45 -16.65 3.13
C ARG A 150 -2.49 -17.78 3.54
N LEU A 151 -1.25 -17.73 3.04
CA LEU A 151 -0.21 -18.74 3.31
C LEU A 151 0.66 -18.34 4.50
N TRP A 152 0.52 -17.11 5.00
CA TRP A 152 1.33 -16.54 6.04
C TRP A 152 2.82 -16.56 5.71
N VAL A 153 3.16 -16.06 4.52
CA VAL A 153 4.52 -15.93 4.03
C VAL A 153 4.88 -14.46 3.82
N PRO A 154 6.07 -14.02 4.21
CA PRO A 154 6.47 -12.62 4.03
C PRO A 154 6.58 -12.25 2.55
N PRO A 155 6.59 -10.95 2.22
CA PRO A 155 6.96 -10.49 0.88
C PRO A 155 8.26 -11.13 0.40
N GLY A 156 8.31 -11.58 -0.86
CA GLY A 156 9.53 -12.16 -1.43
C GLY A 156 10.70 -11.18 -1.53
N ILE A 157 10.39 -9.88 -1.69
CA ILE A 157 11.33 -8.77 -1.56
C ILE A 157 11.12 -8.17 -0.18
N ASN A 158 12.09 -8.32 0.71
CA ASN A 158 12.05 -7.75 2.06
C ASN A 158 13.47 -7.55 2.57
N TYR A 159 13.67 -6.66 3.54
CA TYR A 159 14.94 -6.53 4.22
C TYR A 159 15.03 -7.40 5.48
N ASP A 160 13.87 -7.77 6.04
CA ASP A 160 13.75 -8.63 7.22
C ASP A 160 12.39 -9.36 7.20
N PRO A 161 12.38 -10.68 7.01
CA PRO A 161 11.17 -11.47 6.91
C PRO A 161 10.37 -11.54 8.23
N TYR A 162 11.03 -11.48 9.38
CA TYR A 162 10.36 -11.51 10.68
C TYR A 162 9.63 -10.20 10.95
N VAL A 163 10.29 -9.07 10.65
CA VAL A 163 9.66 -7.75 10.74
C VAL A 163 8.48 -7.66 9.77
N ALA A 164 8.60 -8.21 8.56
CA ALA A 164 7.50 -8.25 7.59
C ALA A 164 6.30 -9.06 8.10
N LEU A 165 6.54 -10.24 8.69
CA LEU A 165 5.47 -11.05 9.28
C LEU A 165 4.79 -10.36 10.45
N HIS A 166 5.54 -9.66 11.31
CA HIS A 166 4.96 -8.87 12.38
C HIS A 166 4.09 -7.72 11.86
N SER A 167 4.51 -7.07 10.77
CA SER A 167 3.69 -6.05 10.08
C SER A 167 2.40 -6.65 9.50
N MET A 168 2.47 -7.85 8.91
CA MET A 168 1.29 -8.58 8.45
C MET A 168 0.34 -8.92 9.60
N GLU A 169 0.86 -9.30 10.77
CA GLU A 169 0.08 -9.56 11.98
C GLU A 169 -0.66 -8.29 12.46
N ARG A 170 0.04 -7.16 12.47
CA ARG A 170 -0.56 -5.85 12.80
C ARG A 170 -1.70 -5.49 11.85
N ILE A 171 -1.53 -5.75 10.55
CA ILE A 171 -2.57 -5.53 9.53
C ILE A 171 -3.75 -6.47 9.79
N ALA A 172 -3.50 -7.77 9.95
CA ALA A 172 -4.55 -8.77 10.18
C ALA A 172 -5.39 -8.48 11.43
N GLY A 173 -4.75 -8.00 12.50
CA GLY A 173 -5.42 -7.63 13.75
C GLY A 173 -6.30 -6.38 13.67
N ARG A 174 -6.15 -5.57 12.60
CA ARG A 174 -6.92 -4.34 12.39
C ARG A 174 -7.93 -4.42 11.26
N ALA A 175 -7.60 -5.19 10.21
CA ALA A 175 -8.35 -5.18 8.97
C ALA A 175 -9.55 -6.13 8.99
N ARG A 176 -10.70 -5.66 8.54
CA ARG A 176 -11.74 -6.53 7.99
C ARG A 176 -11.50 -6.81 6.50
N MET A 177 -10.98 -5.81 5.78
CA MET A 177 -10.61 -5.92 4.37
C MET A 177 -9.17 -5.44 4.19
N VAL A 178 -8.41 -6.12 3.36
CA VAL A 178 -7.06 -5.72 2.95
C VAL A 178 -7.06 -5.37 1.47
N VAL A 179 -6.47 -4.22 1.14
CA VAL A 179 -6.07 -3.88 -0.21
C VAL A 179 -4.59 -4.19 -0.33
N PRO A 180 -4.20 -5.23 -1.09
CA PRO A 180 -2.81 -5.61 -1.26
C PRO A 180 -2.08 -4.64 -2.20
N GLY A 181 -0.75 -4.68 -2.21
CA GLY A 181 0.05 -3.93 -3.18
C GLY A 181 -0.31 -4.27 -4.62
N HIS A 182 -0.54 -5.55 -4.89
CA HIS A 182 -0.83 -6.07 -6.22
C HIS A 182 -2.01 -7.05 -6.18
N GLY A 183 -3.17 -6.64 -6.68
CA GLY A 183 -4.37 -7.45 -6.77
C GLY A 183 -5.63 -6.79 -6.21
N ALA A 184 -6.74 -7.52 -6.29
CA ALA A 184 -8.01 -7.06 -5.79
C ALA A 184 -8.08 -7.10 -4.25
N PRO A 185 -8.88 -6.23 -3.62
CA PRO A 185 -9.16 -6.29 -2.18
C PRO A 185 -9.74 -7.64 -1.77
N PHE A 186 -9.43 -8.08 -0.54
CA PHE A 186 -9.94 -9.34 0.00
C PHE A 186 -10.26 -9.23 1.51
N PRO A 187 -11.22 -10.01 2.01
CA PRO A 187 -11.54 -10.05 3.43
C PRO A 187 -10.47 -10.82 4.23
N VAL A 188 -10.24 -10.38 5.46
CA VAL A 188 -9.45 -11.11 6.44
C VAL A 188 -10.41 -12.08 7.17
N GLU A 189 -10.65 -13.24 6.54
CA GLU A 189 -11.49 -14.29 7.14
C GLU A 189 -10.60 -15.42 7.65
N GLY A 190 -10.76 -15.74 8.94
CA GLY A 190 -10.19 -16.96 9.53
C GLY A 190 -8.67 -17.12 9.37
N THR A 191 -7.97 -16.01 9.17
CA THR A 191 -6.51 -16.04 9.09
C THR A 191 -6.00 -16.55 10.42
N ARG A 192 -5.60 -17.81 10.47
CA ARG A 192 -4.82 -18.31 11.61
C ARG A 192 -3.55 -17.49 11.62
N ILE A 193 -3.45 -16.55 12.57
CA ILE A 193 -2.19 -15.88 12.88
C ILE A 193 -1.18 -17.00 13.07
N GLY A 194 -0.23 -17.10 12.12
CA GLY A 194 0.74 -18.19 12.13
C GLY A 194 1.54 -18.13 13.41
N THR A 195 1.46 -19.18 14.20
CA THR A 195 2.40 -19.37 15.31
C THR A 195 3.80 -19.60 14.73
N GLU A 196 4.87 -19.29 15.46
CA GLU A 196 6.28 -19.54 15.08
C GLU A 196 6.53 -20.95 14.48
N ALA A 197 5.68 -21.92 14.82
CA ALA A 197 5.69 -23.27 14.26
C ALA A 197 5.59 -23.32 12.72
N ASN A 198 4.97 -22.34 12.06
CA ASN A 198 4.86 -22.30 10.59
C ASN A 198 6.15 -21.86 9.89
N LEU A 199 7.04 -21.15 10.59
CA LEU A 199 8.34 -20.71 10.05
C LEU A 199 9.34 -21.86 10.02
N VAL A 200 9.34 -22.74 11.05
CA VAL A 200 10.28 -23.84 11.20
C VAL A 200 9.98 -24.98 10.22
N THR A 201 8.71 -25.21 9.87
CA THR A 201 8.31 -26.36 9.01
C THR A 201 8.49 -26.11 7.51
N ARG A 202 8.82 -24.91 7.05
CA ARG A 202 8.94 -24.56 5.62
C ARG A 202 10.36 -24.35 5.13
N GLY A 203 11.39 -24.68 5.93
CA GLY A 203 12.78 -24.73 5.46
C GLY A 203 13.36 -23.39 4.99
N TRP A 204 12.99 -22.29 5.62
CA TRP A 204 13.68 -21.03 5.42
C TRP A 204 15.05 -21.10 6.14
N PRO A 205 16.16 -20.69 5.45
CA PRO A 205 17.48 -20.69 6.05
C PRO A 205 17.58 -19.71 7.22
#